data_e5ada400007bfd2812715a65967a5ce6
#
_entry.id   e5ada400007bfd2812715a65967a5ce6
#
_cell.length_a   1.000
_cell.length_b   1.000
_cell.length_c   1.000
_cell.angle_alpha   90.00
_cell.angle_beta   90.00
_cell.angle_gamma   90.00
#
_symmetry.space_group_name_H-M   'P 1'
#
loop_
_entity.id
_entity.type
_entity.pdbx_description
1 polymer ?
#
loop_
_entity_poly.entity_id
_entity_poly.type
_entity_poly.pdbx_seq_one_letter_code
_entity_poly.pdbx_strand_id
1 'polypeptide(L)' 'MSFRSIQSTIRDVTFGKDVTIVEPCNLYECEIGDQCFIGPFVEIQKETVIGDRTKVQSHSFICSLVTIGHASFIGHRVM' A
#
# COMPACT_ATOMS: atom_id res chain seq x y z
N MET A 1 30.93 12.45 -3.07
CA MET A 1 29.66 12.14 -3.75
C MET A 1 28.78 11.32 -2.85
N SER A 2 27.51 11.59 -2.87
CA SER A 2 26.56 10.83 -2.08
C SER A 2 25.48 10.26 -2.96
N PHE A 3 24.89 9.19 -2.50
CA PHE A 3 23.76 8.59 -3.19
C PHE A 3 22.75 8.08 -2.17
N ARG A 4 21.56 7.81 -2.66
CA ARG A 4 20.50 7.28 -1.84
C ARG A 4 19.97 5.99 -2.46
N SER A 5 19.79 4.99 -1.63
CA SER A 5 19.08 3.79 -2.01
C SER A 5 17.66 3.85 -1.48
N ILE A 6 16.70 3.46 -2.31
CA ILE A 6 15.33 3.36 -1.90
C ILE A 6 14.98 1.88 -1.86
N GLN A 7 14.62 1.39 -0.71
CA GLN A 7 14.25 0.00 -0.53
C GLN A 7 12.82 -0.10 -0.04
N SER A 8 12.18 -1.19 -0.43
CA SER A 8 10.86 -1.49 0.10
C SER A 8 10.97 -1.96 1.54
N THR A 9 10.00 -1.55 2.34
CA THR A 9 9.83 -2.07 3.68
C THR A 9 8.44 -2.66 3.78
N ILE A 10 8.37 -3.98 3.92
CA ILE A 10 7.10 -4.68 4.10
C ILE A 10 7.23 -5.46 5.40
N ARG A 11 6.49 -5.00 6.42
CA ARG A 11 6.63 -5.56 7.75
C ARG A 11 5.27 -5.76 8.37
N ASP A 12 5.04 -6.98 8.85
CA ASP A 12 3.82 -7.33 9.57
C ASP A 12 2.56 -6.98 8.79
N VAL A 13 2.56 -7.28 7.50
CA VAL A 13 1.44 -7.02 6.62
C VAL A 13 0.72 -8.34 6.35
N THR A 14 -0.60 -8.30 6.48
CA THR A 14 -1.45 -9.44 6.12
C THR A 14 -1.98 -9.22 4.72
N PHE A 15 -1.64 -10.14 3.82
CA PHE A 15 -2.08 -10.08 2.43
C PHE A 15 -3.16 -11.10 2.16
N GLY A 16 -4.16 -10.69 1.39
CA GLY A 16 -5.12 -11.63 0.82
C GLY A 16 -4.53 -12.37 -0.39
N LYS A 17 -5.39 -12.92 -1.23
CA LYS A 17 -4.97 -13.68 -2.41
C LYS A 17 -4.76 -12.75 -3.60
N ASP A 18 -3.78 -13.10 -4.42
CA ASP A 18 -3.55 -12.45 -5.72
C ASP A 18 -3.30 -10.94 -5.58
N VAL A 19 -2.58 -10.56 -4.54
CA VAL A 19 -2.19 -9.16 -4.35
C VAL A 19 -0.94 -8.87 -5.18
N THR A 20 -0.97 -7.75 -5.91
CA THR A 20 0.17 -7.30 -6.70
C THR A 20 0.77 -6.07 -6.04
N ILE A 21 2.06 -6.12 -5.79
CA ILE A 21 2.80 -5.00 -5.22
C ILE A 21 3.93 -4.64 -6.15
N VAL A 22 3.97 -3.37 -6.54
CA VAL A 22 5.07 -2.85 -7.34
C VAL A 22 5.99 -2.08 -6.41
N GLU A 23 7.21 -2.54 -6.30
CA GLU A 23 8.21 -1.92 -5.43
C GLU A 23 8.89 -0.75 -6.13
N PRO A 24 9.42 0.20 -5.38
CA PRO A 24 9.53 0.21 -3.92
C PRO A 24 8.28 0.78 -3.24
N CYS A 25 7.92 0.21 -2.10
CA CYS A 25 6.82 0.73 -1.30
C CYS A 25 7.08 0.44 0.18
N ASN A 26 6.39 1.16 1.05
CA ASN A 26 6.50 0.98 2.48
C ASN A 26 5.15 0.60 3.05
N LEU A 27 5.03 -0.64 3.49
CA LEU A 27 3.81 -1.16 4.07
C LEU A 27 4.15 -1.75 5.44
N TYR A 28 3.44 -1.33 6.47
CA TYR A 28 3.70 -1.90 7.78
C TYR A 28 2.46 -1.97 8.63
N GLU A 29 2.31 -3.11 9.28
CA GLU A 29 1.25 -3.40 10.24
C GLU A 29 -0.14 -3.09 9.70
N CYS A 30 -0.40 -3.48 8.44
CA CYS A 30 -1.67 -3.23 7.78
C CYS A 30 -2.23 -4.51 7.17
N GLU A 31 -3.46 -4.46 6.72
CA GLU A 31 -4.12 -5.57 6.06
C GLU A 31 -4.51 -5.16 4.64
N ILE A 32 -4.17 -6.01 3.69
CA ILE A 32 -4.47 -5.79 2.28
C ILE A 32 -5.38 -6.93 1.83
N GLY A 33 -6.55 -6.60 1.33
CA GLY A 33 -7.53 -7.61 0.91
C GLY A 33 -7.15 -8.32 -0.39
N ASP A 34 -8.05 -9.17 -0.87
CA ASP A 34 -7.79 -9.99 -2.06
C ASP A 34 -7.78 -9.15 -3.32
N GLN A 35 -6.93 -9.55 -4.27
CA GLN A 35 -6.90 -8.98 -5.62
C GLN A 35 -6.65 -7.47 -5.63
N CYS A 36 -5.88 -6.99 -4.67
CA CYS A 36 -5.52 -5.59 -4.61
C CYS A 36 -4.28 -5.32 -5.45
N PHE A 37 -4.15 -4.09 -5.89
CA PHE A 37 -2.96 -3.62 -6.60
C PHE A 37 -2.37 -2.43 -5.85
N ILE A 38 -1.11 -2.53 -5.51
CA ILE A 38 -0.38 -1.46 -4.82
C ILE A 38 0.73 -0.99 -5.75
N GLY A 39 0.66 0.25 -6.21
CA GLY A 39 1.65 0.80 -7.10
C GLY A 39 2.94 1.19 -6.40
N PRO A 40 3.95 1.63 -7.15
CA PRO A 40 5.25 1.98 -6.58
C PRO A 40 5.18 3.29 -5.79
N PHE A 41 6.09 3.44 -4.85
CA PHE A 41 6.20 4.64 -4.02
C PHE A 41 4.93 4.92 -3.22
N VAL A 42 4.28 3.84 -2.75
CA VAL A 42 3.11 3.92 -1.88
C VAL A 42 3.56 3.68 -0.45
N GLU A 43 3.04 4.46 0.47
CA GLU A 43 3.24 4.21 1.88
C GLU A 43 1.89 3.99 2.55
N ILE A 44 1.77 2.87 3.26
CA ILE A 44 0.57 2.52 4.01
C ILE A 44 0.99 2.28 5.45
N GLN A 45 0.44 3.05 6.35
CA GLN A 45 0.85 3.02 7.75
C GLN A 45 0.03 2.03 8.56
N LYS A 46 0.41 1.88 9.81
CA LYS A 46 -0.11 0.84 10.69
C LYS A 46 -1.62 0.93 10.90
N GLU A 47 -2.22 -0.22 11.16
CA GLU A 47 -3.64 -0.34 11.46
C GLU A 47 -4.54 0.18 10.35
N THR A 48 -4.06 0.10 9.12
CA THR A 48 -4.83 0.43 7.94
C THR A 48 -5.38 -0.86 7.34
N VAL A 49 -6.63 -0.81 6.88
CA VAL A 49 -7.27 -1.95 6.24
C VAL A 49 -7.68 -1.54 4.83
N ILE A 50 -7.19 -2.29 3.86
CA ILE A 50 -7.54 -2.07 2.45
C ILE A 50 -8.48 -3.19 2.03
N GLY A 51 -9.68 -2.84 1.59
CA GLY A 51 -10.68 -3.81 1.15
C GLY A 51 -10.28 -4.52 -0.14
N ASP A 52 -11.00 -5.58 -0.48
CA ASP A 52 -10.69 -6.39 -1.66
C ASP A 52 -10.83 -5.59 -2.95
N ARG A 53 -10.04 -5.97 -3.94
CA ARG A 53 -10.10 -5.40 -5.31
C ARG A 53 -9.88 -3.89 -5.35
N THR A 54 -9.09 -3.39 -4.43
CA THR A 54 -8.76 -1.97 -4.37
C THR A 54 -7.46 -1.72 -5.12
N LYS A 55 -7.40 -0.63 -5.89
CA LYS A 55 -6.20 -0.21 -6.57
C LYS A 55 -5.65 1.05 -5.93
N VAL A 56 -4.41 0.98 -5.48
CA VAL A 56 -3.71 2.14 -4.92
C VAL A 56 -2.63 2.53 -5.92
N GLN A 57 -2.76 3.71 -6.50
CA GLN A 57 -1.84 4.17 -7.54
C GLN A 57 -0.54 4.67 -6.91
N SER A 58 0.44 4.91 -7.76
CA SER A 58 1.76 5.32 -7.30
C SER A 58 1.73 6.63 -6.53
N HIS A 59 2.70 6.81 -5.64
CA HIS A 59 2.89 8.03 -4.87
C HIS A 59 1.72 8.36 -3.94
N SER A 60 1.00 7.34 -3.48
CA SER A 60 -0.07 7.53 -2.52
C SER A 60 0.46 7.36 -1.10
N PHE A 61 -0.12 8.09 -0.18
CA PHE A 61 0.21 8.00 1.22
C PHE A 61 -1.08 7.75 2.01
N ILE A 62 -1.14 6.63 2.69
CA ILE A 62 -2.32 6.28 3.46
C ILE A 62 -1.94 6.28 4.94
N CYS A 63 -2.58 7.17 5.69
CA CYS A 63 -2.28 7.36 7.10
C CYS A 63 -2.73 6.17 7.93
N SER A 64 -2.26 6.14 9.18
CA SER A 64 -2.66 5.12 10.13
C SER A 64 -4.15 5.16 10.40
N LEU A 65 -4.72 4.01 10.76
CA LEU A 65 -6.10 3.87 11.19
C LEU A 65 -7.15 4.18 10.11
N VAL A 66 -6.75 4.07 8.85
CA VAL A 66 -7.66 4.30 7.73
C VAL A 66 -8.23 2.97 7.25
N THR A 67 -9.52 2.93 6.99
CA THR A 67 -10.16 1.77 6.38
C THR A 67 -10.69 2.17 5.01
N ILE A 68 -10.24 1.45 3.99
CA ILE A 68 -10.66 1.70 2.61
C ILE A 68 -11.56 0.56 2.18
N GLY A 69 -12.74 0.89 1.67
CA GLY A 69 -13.73 -0.10 1.27
C GLY A 69 -13.31 -0.94 0.08
N HIS A 70 -14.12 -1.93 -0.25
CA HIS A 70 -13.85 -2.84 -1.36
C HIS A 70 -13.97 -2.11 -2.70
N ALA A 71 -13.20 -2.57 -3.67
CA ALA A 71 -13.24 -2.09 -5.05
C ALA A 71 -13.03 -0.58 -5.17
N SER A 72 -12.25 -0.01 -4.26
CA SER A 72 -11.94 1.41 -4.28
C SER A 72 -10.78 1.70 -5.22
N PHE A 73 -10.69 2.94 -5.67
CA PHE A 73 -9.59 3.39 -6.49
C PHE A 73 -8.95 4.60 -5.80
N ILE A 74 -7.70 4.45 -5.44
CA ILE A 74 -6.95 5.53 -4.80
C ILE A 74 -6.02 6.12 -5.84
N GLY A 75 -6.25 7.36 -6.19
CA GLY A 75 -5.45 8.04 -7.22
C GLY A 75 -4.06 8.38 -6.75
N HIS A 76 -3.31 9.05 -7.63
CA HIS A 76 -1.94 9.43 -7.31
C HIS A 76 -1.93 10.53 -6.26
N ARG A 77 -0.98 10.44 -5.32
CA ARG A 77 -0.74 11.45 -4.30
C ARG A 77 -1.93 11.70 -3.38
N VAL A 78 -2.69 10.66 -3.13
CA VAL A 78 -3.79 10.74 -2.17
C VAL A 78 -3.22 10.54 -0.77
N MET A 79 -3.68 11.34 0.15
CA MET A 79 -3.25 11.24 1.54
C MET A 79 -4.40 10.93 2.45
#